data_d8e429b61e3667a17ce46899397fb652
#
_entry.id   d8e429b61e3667a17ce46899397fb652
#
_cell.length_a   1.000
_cell.length_b   1.000
_cell.length_c   1.000
_cell.angle_alpha   90.00
_cell.angle_beta   90.00
_cell.angle_gamma   90.00
#
_symmetry.space_group_name_H-M   'P 1'
#
loop_
_entity.id
_entity.type
_entity.pdbx_description
1 polymer ?
#
loop_
_entity_poly.entity_id
_entity_poly.type
_entity_poly.pdbx_seq_one_letter_code
_entity_poly.pdbx_strand_id
1 'polypeptide(L)'
;MKPKKQRLENSIEILARQNLGYHEFILKFSDIEEISSLIDVRDLDMWRTLGLDITRNESNEIELGTRFRDISEQEFCVVDIETTGGTTNGQIIEIGAIKMKNGTEIGRFESFVAAPAVPENI
;
A
#
# COMPACT_ATOMS: atom_id res chain seq x y z
N MET A 1 7.67 -12.65 -20.32
CA MET A 1 7.43 -11.40 -19.57
C MET A 1 6.72 -11.73 -18.26
N LYS A 2 7.19 -11.21 -17.14
CA LYS A 2 6.53 -11.43 -15.84
C LYS A 2 5.20 -10.68 -15.79
N PRO A 3 4.16 -11.23 -15.14
CA PRO A 3 2.93 -10.50 -14.91
C PRO A 3 3.16 -9.15 -14.23
N LYS A 4 2.37 -8.14 -14.55
CA LYS A 4 2.51 -6.78 -14.01
C LYS A 4 2.52 -6.75 -12.47
N LYS A 5 1.57 -7.44 -11.84
CA LYS A 5 1.49 -7.53 -10.38
C LYS A 5 2.78 -8.08 -9.76
N GLN A 6 3.36 -9.09 -10.37
CA GLN A 6 4.59 -9.70 -9.88
C GLN A 6 5.79 -8.74 -9.99
N ARG A 7 5.80 -7.87 -10.99
CA ARG A 7 6.86 -6.85 -11.14
C ARG A 7 6.84 -5.87 -9.98
N LEU A 8 5.67 -5.39 -9.60
CA LEU A 8 5.51 -4.48 -8.47
C LEU A 8 5.95 -5.14 -7.16
N GLU A 9 5.44 -6.33 -6.88
CA GLU A 9 5.80 -7.08 -5.68
C GLU A 9 7.30 -7.32 -5.57
N ASN A 10 7.94 -7.74 -6.67
CA ASN A 10 9.38 -7.97 -6.69
C ASN A 10 10.18 -6.69 -6.45
N SER A 11 9.73 -5.57 -6.99
CA SER A 11 10.41 -4.30 -6.83
C SER A 11 10.31 -3.77 -5.40
N ILE A 12 9.16 -3.94 -4.76
CA ILE A 12 8.97 -3.61 -3.34
C ILE A 12 9.82 -4.52 -2.47
N GLU A 13 9.88 -5.81 -2.80
CA GLU A 13 10.70 -6.78 -2.07
C GLU A 13 12.19 -6.44 -2.08
N ILE A 14 12.69 -5.85 -3.16
CA ILE A 14 14.07 -5.36 -3.22
C ILE A 14 14.27 -4.26 -2.17
N LEU A 15 13.35 -3.30 -2.06
CA LEU A 15 13.43 -2.26 -1.04
C LEU A 15 13.33 -2.81 0.39
N ALA A 16 12.66 -3.94 0.58
CA ALA A 16 12.62 -4.60 1.89
C ALA A 16 13.96 -5.19 2.28
N ARG A 17 14.89 -5.36 1.34
CA ARG A 17 16.21 -5.97 1.56
C ARG A 17 17.37 -5.00 1.47
N GLN A 18 17.23 -3.95 0.69
CA GLN A 18 18.32 -3.00 0.44
C GLN A 18 17.77 -1.63 0.05
N ASN A 19 18.58 -0.60 0.25
CA ASN A 19 18.31 0.71 -0.29
C ASN A 19 18.54 0.71 -1.80
N LEU A 20 17.87 1.62 -2.50
CA LEU A 20 18.11 1.87 -3.93
C LEU A 20 18.59 3.30 -4.12
N GLY A 21 19.56 3.51 -5.04
CA GLY A 21 19.90 4.84 -5.47
C GLY A 21 18.67 5.57 -6.00
N TYR A 22 18.58 6.87 -5.79
CA TYR A 22 17.39 7.65 -6.17
C TYR A 22 17.04 7.50 -7.65
N HIS A 23 18.03 7.60 -8.53
CA HIS A 23 17.82 7.45 -9.98
C HIS A 23 17.32 6.05 -10.35
N GLU A 24 17.92 5.03 -9.77
CA GLU A 24 17.52 3.64 -9.99
C GLU A 24 16.09 3.40 -9.55
N PHE A 25 15.73 3.95 -8.38
CA PHE A 25 14.36 3.88 -7.86
C PHE A 25 13.36 4.52 -8.82
N ILE A 26 13.64 5.74 -9.29
CA ILE A 26 12.74 6.45 -10.21
C ILE A 26 12.56 5.67 -11.51
N LEU A 27 13.65 5.21 -12.12
CA LEU A 27 13.58 4.44 -13.36
C LEU A 27 12.80 3.13 -13.18
N LYS A 28 13.07 2.41 -12.11
CA LYS A 28 12.43 1.12 -11.83
C LYS A 28 10.91 1.27 -11.63
N PHE A 29 10.49 2.19 -10.77
CA PHE A 29 9.08 2.32 -10.43
C PHE A 29 8.28 3.14 -11.43
N SER A 30 8.88 4.04 -12.18
CA SER A 30 8.22 4.75 -13.28
C SER A 30 7.78 3.80 -14.40
N ASP A 31 8.46 2.68 -14.56
CA ASP A 31 8.14 1.67 -15.57
C ASP A 31 7.06 0.68 -15.11
N ILE A 32 6.60 0.79 -13.87
CA ILE A 32 5.53 -0.06 -13.33
C ILE A 32 4.21 0.70 -13.39
N GLU A 33 3.36 0.34 -14.34
CA GLU A 33 2.11 1.04 -14.62
C GLU A 33 1.15 1.05 -13.42
N GLU A 34 1.10 -0.01 -12.64
CA GLU A 34 0.23 -0.12 -11.46
C GLU A 34 0.51 0.97 -10.43
N ILE A 35 1.72 1.49 -10.38
CA ILE A 35 2.11 2.59 -9.51
C ILE A 35 2.13 3.91 -10.25
N SER A 36 2.78 3.98 -11.41
CA SER A 36 2.97 5.24 -12.14
C SER A 36 1.66 5.86 -12.63
N SER A 37 0.61 5.04 -12.79
CA SER A 37 -0.73 5.53 -13.13
C SER A 37 -1.49 6.09 -11.93
N LEU A 38 -1.08 5.75 -10.71
CA LEU A 38 -1.76 6.16 -9.48
C LEU A 38 -1.10 7.36 -8.81
N ILE A 39 0.24 7.43 -8.86
CA ILE A 39 1.00 8.46 -8.17
C ILE A 39 2.15 8.97 -9.05
N ASP A 40 2.65 10.15 -8.71
CA ASP A 40 3.96 10.60 -9.18
C ASP A 40 5.03 9.90 -8.32
N VAL A 41 5.81 9.02 -8.93
CA VAL A 41 6.82 8.24 -8.20
C VAL A 41 7.90 9.11 -7.53
N ARG A 42 8.05 10.35 -7.96
CA ARG A 42 8.97 11.32 -7.35
C ARG A 42 8.42 11.96 -6.08
N ASP A 43 7.10 11.90 -5.88
CA ASP A 43 6.45 12.46 -4.70
C ASP A 43 6.38 11.40 -3.60
N LEU A 44 7.30 11.47 -2.66
CA LEU A 44 7.41 10.47 -1.58
C LEU A 44 6.20 10.50 -0.64
N ASP A 45 5.54 11.64 -0.50
CA ASP A 45 4.32 11.74 0.33
C ASP A 45 3.18 10.92 -0.28
N MET A 46 3.09 10.87 -1.61
CA MET A 46 2.11 10.02 -2.28
C MET A 46 2.36 8.53 -2.01
N TRP A 47 3.63 8.10 -1.97
CA TRP A 47 3.98 6.74 -1.58
C TRP A 47 3.48 6.41 -0.18
N ARG A 48 3.64 7.32 0.77
CA ARG A 48 3.17 7.13 2.14
C ARG A 48 1.65 7.02 2.22
N THR A 49 0.94 7.75 1.36
CA THR A 49 -0.52 7.63 1.24
C THR A 49 -0.95 6.23 0.82
N LEU A 50 -0.12 5.52 0.06
CA LEU A 50 -0.35 4.12 -0.31
C LEU A 50 0.10 3.12 0.76
N GLY A 51 0.59 3.59 1.90
CA GLY A 51 1.01 2.75 3.00
C GLY A 51 2.48 2.32 2.95
N LEU A 52 3.27 2.91 2.05
CA LEU A 52 4.70 2.60 1.92
C LEU A 52 5.53 3.77 2.44
N ASP A 53 6.18 3.57 3.57
CA ASP A 53 7.02 4.58 4.21
C ASP A 53 8.37 4.70 3.49
N ILE A 54 8.35 5.39 2.37
CA ILE A 54 9.51 5.62 1.51
C ILE A 54 10.15 6.95 1.89
N THR A 55 11.46 6.94 2.13
CA THR A 55 12.23 8.13 2.44
C THR A 55 13.50 8.18 1.61
N ARG A 56 14.05 9.39 1.45
CA ARG A 56 15.32 9.62 0.77
C ARG A 56 16.35 10.05 1.81
N ASN A 57 17.44 9.32 1.90
CA ASN A 57 18.49 9.61 2.89
C ASN A 57 19.51 10.62 2.37
N GLU A 58 20.46 10.98 3.24
CA GLU A 58 21.51 11.94 2.92
C GLU A 58 22.47 11.46 1.82
N SER A 59 22.58 10.15 1.63
CA SER A 59 23.38 9.54 0.57
C SER A 59 22.65 9.44 -0.78
N ASN A 60 21.49 10.11 -0.90
CA ASN A 60 20.66 10.10 -2.10
C ASN A 60 20.16 8.69 -2.47
N GLU A 61 19.86 7.91 -1.45
CA GLU A 61 19.27 6.59 -1.59
C GLU A 61 17.84 6.58 -1.06
N ILE A 62 17.03 5.72 -1.66
CA ILE A 62 15.66 5.49 -1.20
C ILE A 62 15.67 4.33 -0.20
N GLU A 63 15.01 4.55 0.93
CA GLU A 63 14.85 3.60 2.01
C GLU A 63 13.38 3.29 2.26
N LEU A 64 13.08 2.04 2.57
CA LEU A 64 11.80 1.65 3.13
C LEU A 64 11.93 1.71 4.66
N GLY A 65 11.30 2.71 5.27
CA GLY A 65 11.43 2.99 6.71
C GLY A 65 11.02 1.83 7.61
N THR A 66 10.02 1.05 7.18
CA THR A 66 9.56 -0.14 7.88
C THR A 66 10.67 -1.15 8.15
N ARG A 67 11.68 -1.21 7.28
CA ARG A 67 12.82 -2.11 7.39
C ARG A 67 13.68 -1.84 8.63
N PHE A 68 13.66 -0.60 9.12
CA PHE A 68 14.53 -0.15 10.22
C PHE A 68 13.80 -0.04 11.56
N ARG A 69 12.51 -0.40 11.62
CA ARG A 69 11.73 -0.33 12.85
C ARG A 69 11.53 -1.72 13.46
N ASP A 70 11.53 -1.78 14.78
CA ASP A 70 11.07 -2.95 15.49
C ASP A 70 9.56 -3.12 15.31
N ILE A 71 9.07 -4.34 15.40
CA ILE A 71 7.63 -4.63 15.31
C ILE A 71 6.84 -3.82 16.34
N SER A 72 7.39 -3.64 17.55
CA SER A 72 6.75 -2.86 18.62
C SER A 72 6.57 -1.38 18.26
N GLU A 73 7.39 -0.84 17.36
CA GLU A 73 7.34 0.55 16.93
C GLU A 73 6.52 0.74 15.65
N GLN A 74 6.24 -0.36 14.95
CA GLN A 74 5.54 -0.30 13.67
C GLN A 74 4.04 -0.15 13.87
N GLU A 75 3.44 0.77 13.13
CA GLU A 75 2.00 0.86 13.01
C GLU A 75 1.49 -0.13 11.98
N PHE A 76 0.41 -0.81 12.30
CA PHE A 76 -0.27 -1.75 11.42
C PHE A 76 -1.70 -1.29 11.21
N CYS A 77 -2.20 -1.47 10.00
CA CYS A 77 -3.61 -1.27 9.70
C CYS A 77 -4.24 -2.62 9.34
N VAL A 78 -5.19 -3.06 10.15
CA VAL A 78 -5.96 -4.27 9.88
C VAL A 78 -7.25 -3.83 9.19
N VAL A 79 -7.47 -4.32 7.98
CA VAL A 79 -8.61 -3.93 7.15
C VAL A 79 -9.52 -5.12 6.94
N ASP A 80 -10.82 -4.91 7.13
CA ASP A 80 -11.86 -5.85 6.79
C ASP A 80 -12.86 -5.21 5.84
N ILE A 81 -13.32 -5.97 4.86
CA ILE A 81 -14.30 -5.48 3.89
C ILE A 81 -15.47 -6.44 3.80
N GLU A 82 -16.67 -5.87 3.66
CA GLU A 82 -17.87 -6.62 3.30
C GLU A 82 -18.19 -6.35 1.83
N THR A 83 -18.61 -7.40 1.14
CA THR A 83 -18.91 -7.31 -0.28
C THR A 83 -20.25 -7.95 -0.60
N THR A 84 -20.82 -7.60 -1.75
CA THR A 84 -21.94 -8.29 -2.36
C THR A 84 -21.43 -9.21 -3.44
N GLY A 85 -22.05 -10.38 -3.61
CA GLY A 85 -21.73 -11.30 -4.70
C GLY A 85 -20.36 -11.96 -4.58
N GLY A 86 -19.92 -12.57 -5.66
CA GLY A 86 -18.65 -13.28 -5.73
C GLY A 86 -17.48 -12.41 -6.14
N THR A 87 -16.31 -13.04 -6.32
CA THR A 87 -15.07 -12.34 -6.67
C THR A 87 -15.09 -11.66 -8.03
N THR A 88 -15.99 -12.06 -8.92
CA THR A 88 -16.07 -11.51 -10.29
C THR A 88 -17.01 -10.31 -10.39
N ASN A 89 -18.14 -10.34 -9.68
CA ASN A 89 -19.19 -9.32 -9.75
C ASN A 89 -19.44 -8.63 -8.40
N GLY A 90 -18.59 -8.90 -7.40
CA GLY A 90 -18.76 -8.34 -6.09
C GLY A 90 -18.44 -6.84 -6.05
N GLN A 91 -19.19 -6.13 -5.20
CA GLN A 91 -18.95 -4.72 -4.90
C GLN A 91 -18.67 -4.60 -3.40
N ILE A 92 -17.75 -3.73 -3.04
CA ILE A 92 -17.46 -3.41 -1.64
C ILE A 92 -18.59 -2.53 -1.13
N ILE A 93 -19.24 -2.92 -0.03
CA ILE A 93 -20.33 -2.19 0.60
C ILE A 93 -19.98 -1.62 1.96
N GLU A 94 -18.99 -2.17 2.62
CA GLU A 94 -18.54 -1.68 3.94
C GLU A 94 -17.03 -1.92 4.06
N ILE A 95 -16.34 -0.97 4.69
CA ILE A 95 -14.92 -1.07 5.02
C ILE A 95 -14.76 -0.75 6.49
N GLY A 96 -14.07 -1.64 7.21
CA GLY A 96 -13.60 -1.41 8.57
C GLY A 96 -12.08 -1.45 8.62
N ALA A 97 -11.49 -0.59 9.41
CA ALA A 97 -10.04 -0.57 9.60
C ALA A 97 -9.70 -0.24 11.04
N ILE A 98 -8.70 -0.94 11.59
CA ILE A 98 -8.18 -0.69 12.91
C ILE A 98 -6.68 -0.44 12.79
N LYS A 99 -6.23 0.65 13.36
CA LYS A 99 -4.80 0.97 13.44
C LYS A 99 -4.25 0.49 14.77
N MET A 100 -3.19 -0.28 14.72
CA MET A 100 -2.59 -0.93 15.88
C MET A 100 -1.12 -0.55 16.00
N LYS A 101 -0.66 -0.38 17.24
CA LYS A 101 0.76 -0.24 17.54
C LYS A 101 1.06 -0.92 18.85
N ASN A 102 2.06 -1.79 18.86
CA ASN A 102 2.49 -2.54 20.05
C ASN A 102 1.32 -3.25 20.77
N GLY A 103 0.44 -3.88 19.99
CA GLY A 103 -0.72 -4.60 20.53
C GLY A 103 -1.87 -3.73 20.99
N THR A 104 -1.77 -2.41 20.84
CA THR A 104 -2.80 -1.46 21.26
C THR A 104 -3.49 -0.83 20.07
N GLU A 105 -4.82 -0.74 20.11
CA GLU A 105 -5.59 -0.01 19.11
C GLU A 105 -5.36 1.49 19.31
N ILE A 106 -4.91 2.18 18.25
CA ILE A 106 -4.64 3.62 18.26
C ILE A 106 -5.54 4.41 17.32
N GLY A 107 -6.35 3.74 16.52
CA GLY A 107 -7.30 4.40 15.64
C GLY A 107 -8.30 3.40 15.07
N ARG A 108 -9.45 3.91 14.64
CA ARG A 108 -10.51 3.09 14.07
C ARG A 108 -11.25 3.86 12.99
N PHE A 109 -11.61 3.17 11.93
CA PHE A 109 -12.40 3.71 10.84
C PHE A 109 -13.45 2.69 10.42
N GLU A 110 -14.68 3.14 10.21
CA GLU A 110 -15.76 2.34 9.64
C GLU A 110 -16.55 3.20 8.67
N SER A 111 -16.87 2.65 7.51
CA SER A 111 -17.69 3.36 6.53
C SER A 111 -18.45 2.40 5.64
N PHE A 112 -19.70 2.75 5.36
CA PHE A 112 -20.41 2.17 4.24
C PHE A 112 -19.90 2.79 2.95
N VAL A 113 -19.91 2.00 1.88
CA VAL A 113 -19.48 2.43 0.55
C VAL A 113 -20.71 2.48 -0.34
N ALA A 114 -20.95 3.62 -0.99
CA ALA A 114 -22.06 3.76 -1.93
C ALA A 114 -21.82 2.84 -3.13
N ALA A 115 -22.72 1.89 -3.36
CA ALA A 115 -22.69 0.99 -4.50
C ALA A 115 -23.86 1.28 -5.43
N PRO A 116 -23.65 1.39 -6.76
CA PRO A 116 -24.71 1.75 -7.70
C PRO A 116 -25.80 0.71 -7.82
N ALA A 117 -25.52 -0.55 -7.51
CA ALA A 117 -26.48 -1.64 -7.61
C ALA A 117 -26.23 -2.68 -6.53
N VAL A 118 -26.83 -2.48 -5.35
CA VAL A 118 -26.81 -3.49 -4.29
C VAL A 118 -28.00 -4.41 -4.50
N PRO A 119 -27.77 -5.73 -4.71
CA PRO A 119 -28.88 -6.67 -4.90
C PRO A 119 -29.80 -6.74 -3.68
N GLU A 120 -31.10 -6.86 -3.90
CA GLU A 120 -32.09 -6.97 -2.82
C GLU A 120 -31.93 -8.23 -1.97
N ASN A 121 -31.28 -9.26 -2.51
CA ASN A 121 -31.11 -10.57 -1.88
C ASN A 121 -29.67 -10.80 -1.37
N ILE A 122 -29.14 -9.87 -0.67
CA ILE A 122 -27.83 -10.06 -0.02
C ILE A 122 -27.99 -10.85 1.27
#